data_9c89306c16cb53eb432b3eec49995240
#
_entry.id   9c89306c16cb53eb432b3eec49995240
#
_cell.length_a   1.000
_cell.length_b   1.000
_cell.length_c   1.000
_cell.angle_alpha   90.00
_cell.angle_beta   90.00
_cell.angle_gamma   90.00
#
_symmetry.space_group_name_H-M   'P 1'
#
loop_
_entity.id
_entity.type
_entity.pdbx_description
1 polymer ?
#
loop_
_entity_poly.entity_id
_entity_poly.type
_entity_poly.pdbx_seq_one_letter_code
_entity_poly.pdbx_strand_id
1 'polypeptide(L)'
;MSTATMKPTPIVRRTIEDFPSFDLERLLGTVFEPIQGCRVAILIDLSDTSQMRDFAFLQNPELSVQRKAYEVFYQGLEQGLAEKLGVTGGEMFAYQETGGSNLDLPDEAVDSTGTAISLKDSVYTRYDLILCISTFSATAPLTAFAKEFGFRGATLHGLNDIILATGLAVDYRDVSQEAEKMRLALTNADLFEIDFELNDVRYQLTIQCGGQDAQKSHGLCLGRAPDIANLPAGEVYFVPTGASGKFPMKFD
;
A
#
# COMPACT_ATOMS: atom_id res chain seq x y z
N MET A 1 -28.35 1.42 28.15
CA MET A 1 -27.44 1.12 27.03
C MET A 1 -28.05 1.74 25.80
N SER A 2 -27.44 2.77 25.24
CA SER A 2 -27.98 3.46 24.07
C SER A 2 -27.42 2.78 22.83
N THR A 3 -28.25 2.04 22.11
CA THR A 3 -27.91 1.53 20.77
C THR A 3 -27.90 2.71 19.81
N ALA A 4 -26.73 3.25 19.53
CA ALA A 4 -26.58 4.23 18.44
C ALA A 4 -26.74 3.48 17.11
N THR A 5 -27.96 3.41 16.61
CA THR A 5 -28.23 2.90 15.27
C THR A 5 -27.74 3.95 14.26
N MET A 6 -26.56 3.74 13.69
CA MET A 6 -26.16 4.52 12.52
C MET A 6 -27.14 4.20 11.39
N LYS A 7 -27.82 5.23 10.87
CA LYS A 7 -28.61 5.06 9.66
C LYS A 7 -27.66 4.67 8.53
N PRO A 8 -28.03 3.68 7.71
CA PRO A 8 -27.20 3.31 6.56
C PRO A 8 -27.01 4.56 5.69
N THR A 9 -25.77 4.96 5.54
CA THR A 9 -25.40 5.99 4.56
C THR A 9 -25.61 5.37 3.17
N PRO A 10 -26.34 6.03 2.27
CA PRO A 10 -26.49 5.50 0.92
C PRO A 10 -25.12 5.28 0.31
N ILE A 11 -24.91 4.12 -0.31
CA ILE A 11 -23.69 3.82 -1.07
C ILE A 11 -23.68 4.80 -2.26
N VAL A 12 -22.89 5.84 -2.16
CA VAL A 12 -22.66 6.75 -3.30
C VAL A 12 -21.70 6.01 -4.24
N ARG A 13 -22.19 5.61 -5.41
CA ARG A 13 -21.32 5.09 -6.47
C ARG A 13 -20.46 6.25 -6.98
N ARG A 14 -19.17 6.17 -6.75
CA ARG A 14 -18.19 7.11 -7.32
C ARG A 14 -17.71 6.58 -8.66
N THR A 15 -17.52 7.49 -9.60
CA THR A 15 -16.80 7.26 -10.87
C THR A 15 -15.36 7.77 -10.73
N ILE A 16 -14.50 7.46 -11.68
CA ILE A 16 -13.13 7.98 -11.69
C ILE A 16 -13.10 9.51 -11.68
N GLU A 17 -14.09 10.15 -12.31
CA GLU A 17 -14.23 11.62 -12.38
C GLU A 17 -14.50 12.29 -11.02
N ASP A 18 -14.97 11.53 -10.04
CA ASP A 18 -15.20 12.02 -8.67
C ASP A 18 -13.92 12.09 -7.82
N PHE A 19 -12.80 11.60 -8.35
CA PHE A 19 -11.50 11.66 -7.68
C PHE A 19 -10.66 12.81 -8.22
N PRO A 20 -9.78 13.41 -7.38
CA PRO A 20 -8.81 14.38 -7.86
C PRO A 20 -7.83 13.70 -8.84
N SER A 21 -7.21 14.47 -9.71
CA SER A 21 -6.13 13.95 -10.55
C SER A 21 -4.99 13.39 -9.70
N PHE A 22 -4.41 12.27 -10.14
CA PHE A 22 -3.22 11.72 -9.49
C PHE A 22 -2.08 12.74 -9.52
N ASP A 23 -1.37 12.84 -8.40
CA ASP A 23 -0.21 13.71 -8.23
C ASP A 23 0.80 13.01 -7.32
N LEU A 24 1.96 12.63 -7.90
CA LEU A 24 3.02 11.92 -7.21
C LEU A 24 3.65 12.77 -6.09
N GLU A 25 3.77 14.09 -6.28
CA GLU A 25 4.27 14.99 -5.24
C GLU A 25 3.36 14.98 -4.01
N ARG A 26 2.06 15.13 -4.24
CA ARG A 26 1.07 15.06 -3.17
C ARG A 26 1.12 13.71 -2.47
N LEU A 27 1.18 12.59 -3.23
CA LEU A 27 1.26 11.25 -2.65
C LEU A 27 2.48 11.11 -1.74
N LEU A 28 3.68 11.34 -2.25
CA LEU A 28 4.91 11.16 -1.48
C LEU A 28 5.03 12.19 -0.34
N GLY A 29 4.62 13.42 -0.60
CA GLY A 29 4.64 14.51 0.40
C GLY A 29 3.68 14.26 1.56
N THR A 30 2.46 13.77 1.31
CA THR A 30 1.48 13.52 2.39
C THR A 30 1.73 12.21 3.12
N VAL A 31 2.10 11.14 2.40
CA VAL A 31 2.35 9.83 3.01
C VAL A 31 3.59 9.84 3.90
N PHE A 32 4.67 10.48 3.46
CA PHE A 32 5.97 10.33 4.13
C PHE A 32 6.49 11.60 4.80
N GLU A 33 6.07 12.79 4.34
CA GLU A 33 6.70 14.06 4.75
C GLU A 33 8.23 13.91 4.79
N PRO A 34 8.88 13.61 3.63
CA PRO A 34 10.28 13.25 3.61
C PRO A 34 11.13 14.43 4.10
N ILE A 35 12.15 14.12 4.90
CA ILE A 35 13.12 15.13 5.35
C ILE A 35 14.13 15.41 4.26
N GLN A 36 14.72 16.60 4.30
CA GLN A 36 15.77 17.00 3.37
C GLN A 36 16.93 15.99 3.35
N GLY A 37 17.29 15.53 2.16
CA GLY A 37 18.36 14.55 1.94
C GLY A 37 17.93 13.09 2.14
N CYS A 38 16.65 12.81 2.40
CA CYS A 38 16.12 11.45 2.47
C CYS A 38 16.41 10.70 1.17
N ARG A 39 17.04 9.52 1.28
CA ARG A 39 17.41 8.69 0.12
C ARG A 39 16.30 7.71 -0.19
N VAL A 40 15.84 7.73 -1.44
CA VAL A 40 14.72 6.91 -1.94
C VAL A 40 15.24 5.77 -2.82
N ALA A 41 14.74 4.55 -2.62
CA ALA A 41 14.90 3.42 -3.53
C ALA A 41 13.53 2.91 -4.01
N ILE A 42 13.51 2.39 -5.24
CA ILE A 42 12.34 1.72 -5.83
C ILE A 42 12.67 0.25 -6.00
N LEU A 43 11.84 -0.63 -5.44
CA LEU A 43 11.93 -2.08 -5.63
C LEU A 43 10.81 -2.55 -6.55
N ILE A 44 11.14 -3.41 -7.49
CA ILE A 44 10.18 -4.14 -8.33
C ILE A 44 10.48 -5.63 -8.29
N ASP A 45 9.49 -6.45 -8.58
CA ASP A 45 9.68 -7.89 -8.82
C ASP A 45 9.76 -8.19 -10.32
N LEU A 46 10.61 -9.13 -10.71
CA LEU A 46 10.68 -9.63 -12.08
C LEU A 46 10.78 -11.16 -12.05
N SER A 47 10.09 -11.84 -12.96
CA SER A 47 10.25 -13.28 -13.17
C SER A 47 11.62 -13.65 -13.76
N ASP A 48 12.27 -12.70 -14.44
CA ASP A 48 13.64 -12.78 -14.94
C ASP A 48 14.34 -11.44 -14.60
N THR A 49 15.13 -11.44 -13.53
CA THR A 49 15.83 -10.25 -13.04
C THR A 49 16.88 -9.71 -14.00
N SER A 50 17.36 -10.52 -14.98
CA SER A 50 18.28 -10.03 -16.01
C SER A 50 17.69 -8.92 -16.88
N GLN A 51 16.34 -8.86 -16.96
CA GLN A 51 15.61 -7.80 -17.68
C GLN A 51 15.69 -6.42 -16.98
N MET A 52 16.26 -6.35 -15.79
CA MET A 52 16.50 -5.07 -15.11
C MET A 52 17.60 -4.26 -15.80
N ARG A 53 18.56 -4.92 -16.44
CA ARG A 53 19.63 -4.24 -17.19
C ARG A 53 19.05 -3.32 -18.26
N ASP A 54 19.44 -2.04 -18.22
CA ASP A 54 19.01 -0.99 -19.13
C ASP A 54 17.48 -0.91 -19.23
N PHE A 55 16.77 -1.35 -18.18
CA PHE A 55 15.30 -1.41 -18.11
C PHE A 55 14.68 -2.22 -19.25
N ALA A 56 15.32 -3.33 -19.67
CA ALA A 56 14.83 -4.17 -20.79
C ALA A 56 13.42 -4.71 -20.56
N PHE A 57 12.96 -4.86 -19.30
CA PHE A 57 11.60 -5.26 -18.94
C PHE A 57 10.52 -4.35 -19.55
N LEU A 58 10.83 -3.11 -19.90
CA LEU A 58 9.91 -2.19 -20.57
C LEU A 58 9.48 -2.66 -21.95
N GLN A 59 10.22 -3.59 -22.56
CA GLN A 59 9.84 -4.19 -23.86
C GLN A 59 8.78 -5.28 -23.70
N ASN A 60 8.51 -5.77 -22.46
CA ASN A 60 7.51 -6.78 -22.20
C ASN A 60 6.17 -6.09 -21.81
N PRO A 61 5.11 -6.20 -22.64
CA PRO A 61 3.81 -5.56 -22.35
C PRO A 61 3.08 -6.20 -21.15
N GLU A 62 3.43 -7.43 -20.75
CA GLU A 62 2.78 -8.12 -19.64
C GLU A 62 3.25 -7.58 -18.28
N LEU A 63 4.42 -6.94 -18.21
CA LEU A 63 4.96 -6.36 -16.99
C LEU A 63 4.38 -4.95 -16.72
N SER A 64 3.05 -4.86 -16.67
CA SER A 64 2.34 -3.58 -16.54
C SER A 64 2.59 -2.88 -15.20
N VAL A 65 2.70 -3.62 -14.11
CA VAL A 65 2.99 -3.10 -12.76
C VAL A 65 4.38 -2.47 -12.73
N GLN A 66 5.40 -3.18 -13.21
CA GLN A 66 6.78 -2.73 -13.26
C GLN A 66 6.97 -1.55 -14.21
N ARG A 67 6.25 -1.56 -15.33
CA ARG A 67 6.19 -0.42 -16.25
C ARG A 67 5.63 0.83 -15.55
N LYS A 68 4.54 0.71 -14.77
CA LYS A 68 3.99 1.81 -13.97
C LYS A 68 4.96 2.29 -12.90
N ALA A 69 5.69 1.40 -12.26
CA ALA A 69 6.75 1.77 -11.33
C ALA A 69 7.81 2.66 -11.99
N TYR A 70 8.23 2.31 -13.22
CA TYR A 70 9.18 3.09 -13.99
C TYR A 70 8.58 4.44 -14.45
N GLU A 71 7.45 4.40 -15.19
CA GLU A 71 6.86 5.58 -15.81
C GLU A 71 6.40 6.64 -14.81
N VAL A 72 5.84 6.22 -13.67
CA VAL A 72 5.25 7.13 -12.69
C VAL A 72 6.27 7.52 -11.61
N PHE A 73 6.93 6.54 -10.98
CA PHE A 73 7.74 6.79 -9.81
C PHE A 73 9.21 7.09 -10.17
N TYR A 74 9.84 6.21 -10.97
CA TYR A 74 11.23 6.41 -11.35
C TYR A 74 11.40 7.69 -12.20
N GLN A 75 10.69 7.80 -13.30
CA GLN A 75 10.76 8.99 -14.14
C GLN A 75 10.25 10.25 -13.43
N GLY A 76 9.22 10.14 -12.57
CA GLY A 76 8.73 11.28 -11.79
C GLY A 76 9.81 11.85 -10.87
N LEU A 77 10.56 11.01 -10.17
CA LEU A 77 11.67 11.44 -9.32
C LEU A 77 12.82 12.05 -10.17
N GLU A 78 13.22 11.41 -11.26
CA GLU A 78 14.27 11.89 -12.16
C GLU A 78 13.93 13.23 -12.83
N GLN A 79 12.67 13.50 -13.13
CA GLN A 79 12.20 14.72 -13.80
C GLN A 79 12.05 15.93 -12.86
N GLY A 80 12.70 15.91 -11.73
CA GLY A 80 12.80 17.06 -10.81
C GLY A 80 11.96 16.96 -9.54
N LEU A 81 11.12 15.92 -9.40
CA LEU A 81 10.34 15.76 -8.18
C LEU A 81 11.22 15.47 -6.96
N ALA A 82 12.34 14.75 -7.15
CA ALA A 82 13.30 14.50 -6.08
C ALA A 82 13.83 15.81 -5.49
N GLU A 83 14.24 16.77 -6.32
CA GLU A 83 14.68 18.10 -5.89
C GLU A 83 13.58 18.86 -5.16
N LYS A 84 12.36 18.83 -5.69
CA LYS A 84 11.19 19.52 -5.14
C LYS A 84 10.80 18.99 -3.75
N LEU A 85 10.88 17.69 -3.54
CA LEU A 85 10.64 17.03 -2.25
C LEU A 85 11.85 17.09 -1.30
N GLY A 86 13.02 17.53 -1.80
CA GLY A 86 14.25 17.54 -1.03
C GLY A 86 14.82 16.14 -0.76
N VAL A 87 14.47 15.16 -1.60
CA VAL A 87 14.98 13.78 -1.52
C VAL A 87 16.11 13.55 -2.52
N THR A 88 16.84 12.45 -2.35
CA THR A 88 17.91 11.99 -3.24
C THR A 88 17.69 10.52 -3.59
N GLY A 89 18.39 10.02 -4.60
CA GLY A 89 18.21 8.65 -5.07
C GLY A 89 17.06 8.54 -6.07
N GLY A 90 16.23 7.53 -5.91
CA GLY A 90 15.22 7.12 -6.87
C GLY A 90 15.70 5.94 -7.70
N GLU A 91 16.88 5.38 -7.35
CA GLU A 91 17.43 4.19 -8.02
C GLU A 91 16.43 3.02 -7.94
N MET A 92 16.36 2.28 -9.02
CA MET A 92 15.47 1.14 -9.15
C MET A 92 16.25 -0.18 -9.11
N PHE A 93 15.71 -1.14 -8.35
CA PHE A 93 16.27 -2.48 -8.19
C PHE A 93 15.19 -3.52 -8.42
N ALA A 94 15.56 -4.66 -9.00
CA ALA A 94 14.64 -5.77 -9.22
C ALA A 94 15.07 -7.01 -8.43
N TYR A 95 14.13 -7.60 -7.72
CA TYR A 95 14.31 -8.91 -7.09
C TYR A 95 13.48 -9.98 -7.81
N GLN A 96 13.85 -11.26 -7.61
CA GLN A 96 13.13 -12.38 -8.19
C GLN A 96 11.70 -12.44 -7.63
N GLU A 97 10.70 -12.49 -8.51
CA GLU A 97 9.29 -12.63 -8.15
C GLU A 97 9.07 -13.82 -7.20
N THR A 98 8.30 -13.59 -6.12
CA THR A 98 8.10 -14.59 -5.07
C THR A 98 7.03 -15.64 -5.39
N GLY A 99 6.20 -15.38 -6.40
CA GLY A 99 5.09 -16.26 -6.79
C GLY A 99 3.90 -16.28 -5.82
N GLY A 100 3.90 -15.39 -4.81
CA GLY A 100 2.79 -15.25 -3.86
C GLY A 100 2.95 -14.04 -2.94
N SER A 101 1.82 -13.53 -2.43
CA SER A 101 1.81 -12.37 -1.53
C SER A 101 2.35 -12.70 -0.16
N ASN A 102 3.15 -11.78 0.39
CA ASN A 102 3.75 -11.84 1.72
C ASN A 102 4.67 -13.03 1.99
N LEU A 103 5.21 -13.63 0.93
CA LEU A 103 6.30 -14.59 1.03
C LEU A 103 7.61 -13.87 1.29
N ASP A 104 8.62 -14.59 1.79
CA ASP A 104 9.95 -14.05 2.09
C ASP A 104 10.58 -13.46 0.82
N LEU A 105 11.10 -12.24 0.94
CA LEU A 105 11.82 -11.59 -0.14
C LEU A 105 13.23 -12.16 -0.25
N PRO A 106 13.72 -12.46 -1.48
CA PRO A 106 15.11 -12.84 -1.69
C PRO A 106 16.03 -11.67 -1.33
N ASP A 107 17.23 -11.98 -0.85
CA ASP A 107 18.24 -10.94 -0.61
C ASP A 107 18.92 -10.50 -1.90
N GLU A 108 19.04 -11.41 -2.87
CA GLU A 108 19.63 -11.10 -4.18
C GLU A 108 18.68 -10.26 -5.02
N ALA A 109 19.22 -9.16 -5.55
CA ALA A 109 18.54 -8.27 -6.48
C ALA A 109 19.52 -7.79 -7.56
N VAL A 110 19.01 -7.09 -8.56
CA VAL A 110 19.79 -6.59 -9.70
C VAL A 110 19.50 -5.09 -9.87
N ASP A 111 20.56 -4.30 -10.07
CA ASP A 111 20.45 -2.88 -10.40
C ASP A 111 20.22 -2.64 -11.90
N SER A 112 20.02 -1.38 -12.31
CA SER A 112 19.80 -1.00 -13.70
C SER A 112 20.99 -1.26 -14.63
N THR A 113 22.19 -1.49 -14.11
CA THR A 113 23.35 -1.88 -14.92
C THR A 113 23.42 -3.39 -15.14
N GLY A 114 22.57 -4.16 -14.48
CA GLY A 114 22.58 -5.62 -14.48
C GLY A 114 23.54 -6.23 -13.46
N THR A 115 23.99 -5.44 -12.49
CA THR A 115 24.86 -5.90 -11.40
C THR A 115 24.05 -6.54 -10.29
N ALA A 116 24.40 -7.76 -9.89
CA ALA A 116 23.80 -8.41 -8.73
C ALA A 116 24.23 -7.72 -7.43
N ILE A 117 23.29 -7.48 -6.55
CA ILE A 117 23.45 -6.83 -5.25
C ILE A 117 22.72 -7.59 -4.15
N SER A 118 23.08 -7.37 -2.88
CA SER A 118 22.30 -7.75 -1.71
C SER A 118 21.33 -6.61 -1.36
N LEU A 119 20.03 -6.90 -1.21
CA LEU A 119 19.06 -5.92 -0.72
C LEU A 119 19.40 -5.47 0.70
N LYS A 120 19.84 -6.38 1.57
CA LYS A 120 20.21 -6.06 2.95
C LYS A 120 21.38 -5.11 3.02
N ASP A 121 22.46 -5.43 2.31
CA ASP A 121 23.72 -4.67 2.41
C ASP A 121 23.72 -3.41 1.55
N SER A 122 23.01 -3.41 0.43
CA SER A 122 23.10 -2.35 -0.59
C SER A 122 21.86 -1.45 -0.65
N VAL A 123 20.70 -1.92 -0.16
CA VAL A 123 19.45 -1.15 -0.21
C VAL A 123 18.94 -0.83 1.19
N TYR A 124 18.62 -1.82 2.01
CA TYR A 124 17.99 -1.59 3.31
C TYR A 124 18.86 -0.80 4.29
N THR A 125 20.19 -0.90 4.18
CA THR A 125 21.14 -0.13 5.00
C THR A 125 21.45 1.26 4.46
N ARG A 126 21.12 1.56 3.20
CA ARG A 126 21.55 2.79 2.53
C ARG A 126 20.44 3.77 2.22
N TYR A 127 19.20 3.29 2.10
CA TYR A 127 18.05 4.12 1.75
C TYR A 127 17.17 4.32 2.95
N ASP A 128 16.62 5.52 3.07
CA ASP A 128 15.77 5.93 4.18
C ASP A 128 14.29 5.69 3.88
N LEU A 129 13.95 5.63 2.58
CA LEU A 129 12.60 5.41 2.07
C LEU A 129 12.61 4.41 0.92
N ILE A 130 11.82 3.33 1.04
CA ILE A 130 11.74 2.26 0.06
C ILE A 130 10.32 2.15 -0.48
N LEU A 131 10.16 2.30 -1.79
CA LEU A 131 8.91 2.12 -2.52
C LEU A 131 8.95 0.75 -3.22
N CYS A 132 8.21 -0.23 -2.71
CA CYS A 132 8.13 -1.56 -3.31
C CYS A 132 6.86 -1.66 -4.16
N ILE A 133 7.04 -1.68 -5.49
CA ILE A 133 5.96 -1.71 -6.48
C ILE A 133 6.04 -3.02 -7.23
N SER A 134 5.21 -3.97 -6.87
CA SER A 134 5.37 -5.38 -7.22
C SER A 134 4.07 -6.05 -7.66
N THR A 135 4.17 -7.18 -8.31
CA THR A 135 3.04 -8.04 -8.69
C THR A 135 2.37 -8.59 -7.44
N PHE A 136 3.16 -9.19 -6.54
CA PHE A 136 2.70 -9.73 -5.26
C PHE A 136 2.99 -8.78 -4.11
N SER A 137 2.09 -8.76 -3.11
CA SER A 137 2.30 -7.94 -1.91
C SER A 137 3.57 -8.37 -1.17
N ALA A 138 4.41 -7.39 -0.84
CA ALA A 138 5.62 -7.56 -0.02
C ALA A 138 5.48 -6.91 1.36
N THR A 139 4.26 -6.60 1.81
CA THR A 139 4.03 -5.78 3.00
C THR A 139 4.58 -6.42 4.28
N ALA A 140 4.29 -7.71 4.51
CA ALA A 140 4.74 -8.38 5.72
C ALA A 140 6.28 -8.51 5.81
N PRO A 141 6.98 -9.06 4.80
CA PRO A 141 8.44 -9.17 4.87
C PRO A 141 9.13 -7.79 4.90
N LEU A 142 8.64 -6.81 4.13
CA LEU A 142 9.24 -5.49 4.12
C LEU A 142 9.04 -4.75 5.46
N THR A 143 7.91 -4.97 6.14
CA THR A 143 7.69 -4.44 7.50
C THR A 143 8.69 -5.04 8.51
N ALA A 144 9.02 -6.32 8.39
CA ALA A 144 10.04 -6.94 9.23
C ALA A 144 11.43 -6.33 8.97
N PHE A 145 11.82 -6.18 7.70
CA PHE A 145 13.09 -5.55 7.33
C PHE A 145 13.14 -4.06 7.69
N ALA A 146 12.04 -3.33 7.56
CA ALA A 146 12.00 -1.93 8.00
C ALA A 146 12.34 -1.80 9.49
N LYS A 147 11.80 -2.67 10.34
CA LYS A 147 12.11 -2.69 11.78
C LYS A 147 13.55 -3.11 12.07
N GLU A 148 14.11 -4.02 11.28
CA GLU A 148 15.49 -4.50 11.44
C GLU A 148 16.51 -3.47 11.00
N PHE A 149 16.30 -2.81 9.85
CA PHE A 149 17.29 -1.92 9.21
C PHE A 149 17.01 -0.42 9.43
N GLY A 150 15.82 -0.05 9.93
CA GLY A 150 15.52 1.32 10.33
C GLY A 150 15.00 2.23 9.20
N PHE A 151 14.54 1.70 8.07
CA PHE A 151 13.96 2.48 6.99
C PHE A 151 12.44 2.61 7.10
N ARG A 152 11.86 3.52 6.30
CA ARG A 152 10.41 3.63 6.07
C ARG A 152 10.09 3.26 4.63
N GLY A 153 8.83 3.03 4.32
CA GLY A 153 8.46 2.75 2.93
C GLY A 153 6.98 2.56 2.68
N ALA A 154 6.69 2.18 1.45
CA ALA A 154 5.37 1.72 1.05
C ALA A 154 5.46 0.52 0.13
N THR A 155 4.41 -0.31 0.19
CA THR A 155 4.15 -1.36 -0.80
C THR A 155 2.95 -0.97 -1.65
N LEU A 156 3.06 -1.16 -2.97
CA LEU A 156 2.05 -0.83 -3.97
C LEU A 156 1.93 -2.02 -4.94
N HIS A 157 1.29 -3.10 -4.47
CA HIS A 157 1.17 -4.30 -5.30
C HIS A 157 0.02 -4.17 -6.32
N GLY A 158 0.20 -4.76 -7.48
CA GLY A 158 -0.80 -4.77 -8.54
C GLY A 158 -1.14 -3.38 -9.10
N LEU A 159 -0.20 -2.43 -9.02
CA LEU A 159 -0.40 -1.05 -9.47
C LEU A 159 -0.89 -0.98 -10.91
N ASN A 160 -1.98 -0.22 -11.13
CA ASN A 160 -2.60 -0.03 -12.44
C ASN A 160 -3.24 1.37 -12.55
N ASP A 161 -3.78 1.70 -13.72
CA ASP A 161 -4.36 3.03 -13.99
C ASP A 161 -5.58 3.35 -13.11
N ILE A 162 -6.38 2.35 -12.74
CA ILE A 162 -7.54 2.55 -11.86
C ILE A 162 -7.06 2.91 -10.45
N ILE A 163 -6.07 2.19 -9.93
CA ILE A 163 -5.49 2.46 -8.61
C ILE A 163 -4.87 3.86 -8.58
N LEU A 164 -4.13 4.25 -9.62
CA LEU A 164 -3.57 5.60 -9.74
C LEU A 164 -4.66 6.67 -9.75
N ALA A 165 -5.72 6.47 -10.55
CA ALA A 165 -6.79 7.45 -10.71
C ALA A 165 -7.77 7.51 -9.52
N THR A 166 -7.71 6.57 -8.57
CA THR A 166 -8.64 6.46 -7.43
C THR A 166 -7.93 6.39 -6.10
N GLY A 167 -7.50 5.20 -5.68
CA GLY A 167 -6.93 4.95 -4.36
C GLY A 167 -5.64 5.72 -4.05
N LEU A 168 -4.82 6.04 -5.06
CA LEU A 168 -3.62 6.84 -4.89
C LEU A 168 -3.82 8.34 -5.20
N ALA A 169 -5.00 8.71 -5.71
CA ALA A 169 -5.33 10.10 -6.04
C ALA A 169 -5.87 10.90 -4.85
N VAL A 170 -6.19 10.26 -3.74
CA VAL A 170 -6.74 10.90 -2.53
C VAL A 170 -5.66 11.53 -1.65
N ASP A 171 -6.06 12.43 -0.76
CA ASP A 171 -5.19 12.92 0.31
C ASP A 171 -5.23 11.93 1.50
N TYR A 172 -4.09 11.34 1.82
CA TYR A 172 -3.99 10.35 2.90
C TYR A 172 -4.14 10.96 4.30
N ARG A 173 -4.03 12.27 4.47
CA ARG A 173 -4.38 12.92 5.73
C ARG A 173 -5.89 12.84 5.98
N ASP A 174 -6.70 13.05 4.93
CA ASP A 174 -8.15 12.91 5.02
C ASP A 174 -8.56 11.46 5.27
N VAL A 175 -7.96 10.51 4.52
CA VAL A 175 -8.15 9.06 4.74
C VAL A 175 -7.83 8.68 6.18
N SER A 176 -6.71 9.18 6.72
CA SER A 176 -6.30 8.87 8.10
C SER A 176 -7.30 9.40 9.14
N GLN A 177 -7.87 10.59 8.92
CA GLN A 177 -8.88 11.16 9.82
C GLN A 177 -10.18 10.34 9.79
N GLU A 178 -10.65 9.94 8.62
CA GLU A 178 -11.85 9.10 8.50
C GLU A 178 -11.62 7.71 9.09
N ALA A 179 -10.48 7.09 8.83
CA ALA A 179 -10.10 5.82 9.43
C ALA A 179 -10.06 5.89 10.97
N GLU A 180 -9.58 7.01 11.55
CA GLU A 180 -9.58 7.18 13.00
C GLU A 180 -10.99 7.27 13.59
N LYS A 181 -11.91 7.98 12.95
CA LYS A 181 -13.31 8.03 13.38
C LYS A 181 -13.95 6.64 13.37
N MET A 182 -13.71 5.85 12.32
CA MET A 182 -14.21 4.48 12.22
C MET A 182 -13.55 3.56 13.26
N ARG A 183 -12.23 3.68 13.47
CA ARG A 183 -11.50 2.92 14.49
C ARG A 183 -12.09 3.15 15.88
N LEU A 184 -12.32 4.40 16.26
CA LEU A 184 -12.93 4.74 17.55
C LEU A 184 -14.36 4.19 17.66
N ALA A 185 -15.14 4.25 16.59
CA ALA A 185 -16.48 3.70 16.58
C ALA A 185 -16.48 2.17 16.81
N LEU A 186 -15.59 1.43 16.12
CA LEU A 186 -15.43 -0.02 16.29
C LEU A 186 -14.86 -0.41 17.66
N THR A 187 -13.89 0.35 18.20
CA THR A 187 -13.34 0.13 19.54
C THR A 187 -14.43 0.23 20.62
N ASN A 188 -15.38 1.15 20.45
CA ASN A 188 -16.47 1.36 21.41
C ASN A 188 -17.71 0.51 21.11
N ALA A 189 -17.69 -0.32 20.08
CA ALA A 189 -18.83 -1.20 19.75
C ALA A 189 -18.74 -2.55 20.47
N ASP A 190 -19.85 -3.04 20.98
CA ASP A 190 -19.97 -4.39 21.51
C ASP A 190 -20.07 -5.42 20.38
N LEU A 191 -20.81 -5.08 19.34
CA LEU A 191 -21.05 -5.92 18.18
C LEU A 191 -21.17 -5.08 16.90
N PHE A 192 -20.94 -5.76 15.78
CA PHE A 192 -21.09 -5.20 14.44
C PHE A 192 -22.05 -6.10 13.64
N GLU A 193 -23.11 -5.52 13.11
CA GLU A 193 -24.11 -6.23 12.31
C GLU A 193 -24.04 -5.78 10.86
N ILE A 194 -24.00 -6.74 9.97
CA ILE A 194 -23.99 -6.50 8.53
C ILE A 194 -25.20 -7.19 7.90
N ASP A 195 -26.05 -6.39 7.26
CA ASP A 195 -27.18 -6.86 6.48
C ASP A 195 -26.79 -6.91 5.00
N PHE A 196 -27.07 -8.04 4.36
CA PHE A 196 -26.85 -8.25 2.93
C PHE A 196 -28.18 -8.54 2.25
N GLU A 197 -28.34 -8.07 1.02
CA GLU A 197 -29.43 -8.46 0.15
C GLU A 197 -28.84 -8.97 -1.17
N LEU A 198 -29.11 -10.23 -1.49
CA LEU A 198 -28.65 -10.87 -2.73
C LEU A 198 -29.78 -11.72 -3.30
N ASN A 199 -30.19 -11.44 -4.54
CA ASN A 199 -31.27 -12.13 -5.23
C ASN A 199 -32.57 -12.15 -4.41
N ASP A 200 -33.00 -11.01 -3.86
CA ASP A 200 -34.17 -10.81 -3.02
C ASP A 200 -34.19 -11.63 -1.70
N VAL A 201 -33.03 -12.22 -1.34
CA VAL A 201 -32.85 -12.91 -0.06
C VAL A 201 -32.00 -12.04 0.86
N ARG A 202 -32.45 -11.86 2.10
CA ARG A 202 -31.72 -11.14 3.13
C ARG A 202 -30.88 -12.11 3.96
N TYR A 203 -29.65 -11.68 4.23
CA TYR A 203 -28.69 -12.37 5.07
C TYR A 203 -28.19 -11.40 6.13
N GLN A 204 -27.93 -11.90 7.33
CA GLN A 204 -27.32 -11.10 8.41
C GLN A 204 -26.12 -11.84 8.95
N LEU A 205 -25.05 -11.08 9.20
CA LEU A 205 -23.85 -11.51 9.90
C LEU A 205 -23.65 -10.61 11.12
N THR A 206 -23.57 -11.20 12.30
CA THR A 206 -23.23 -10.51 13.56
C THR A 206 -21.80 -10.88 13.95
N ILE A 207 -20.99 -9.88 14.24
CA ILE A 207 -19.59 -10.02 14.63
C ILE A 207 -19.42 -9.41 16.02
N GLN A 208 -18.86 -10.14 16.98
CA GLN A 208 -18.59 -9.67 18.33
C GLN A 208 -17.20 -9.01 18.37
N CYS A 209 -17.17 -7.73 18.77
CA CYS A 209 -15.94 -6.93 18.81
C CYS A 209 -15.02 -7.25 19.99
N GLY A 210 -15.58 -7.79 21.10
CA GLY A 210 -14.80 -8.29 22.23
C GLY A 210 -14.14 -7.23 23.11
N GLY A 211 -14.55 -5.96 23.00
CA GLY A 211 -14.03 -4.87 23.84
C GLY A 211 -12.53 -4.60 23.66
N GLN A 212 -12.00 -4.86 22.45
CA GLN A 212 -10.59 -4.63 22.11
C GLN A 212 -10.44 -3.38 21.23
N ASP A 213 -9.25 -2.77 21.27
CA ASP A 213 -8.92 -1.64 20.39
C ASP A 213 -8.85 -2.09 18.92
N ALA A 214 -9.70 -1.51 18.08
CA ALA A 214 -9.58 -1.66 16.64
C ALA A 214 -8.30 -1.02 16.13
N GLN A 215 -7.75 -1.60 15.07
CA GLN A 215 -6.56 -1.12 14.37
C GLN A 215 -6.95 -0.42 13.08
N LYS A 216 -6.04 0.37 12.51
CA LYS A 216 -6.25 1.01 11.20
C LYS A 216 -5.00 0.92 10.33
N SER A 217 -5.21 0.75 9.02
CA SER A 217 -4.22 0.97 7.98
C SER A 217 -4.64 2.24 7.22
N HIS A 218 -3.96 3.34 7.49
CA HIS A 218 -4.40 4.67 7.07
C HIS A 218 -3.50 5.34 6.04
N GLY A 219 -2.45 4.65 5.61
CA GLY A 219 -1.55 5.08 4.54
C GLY A 219 -0.51 6.14 4.92
N LEU A 220 -0.53 6.70 6.12
CA LEU A 220 0.54 7.61 6.56
C LEU A 220 1.70 6.83 7.16
N CYS A 221 2.91 7.21 6.76
CA CYS A 221 4.17 6.66 7.23
C CYS A 221 5.10 7.81 7.64
N LEU A 222 4.66 8.58 8.64
CA LEU A 222 5.27 9.83 9.08
C LEU A 222 6.38 9.62 10.11
N GLY A 223 7.20 10.66 10.31
CA GLY A 223 8.22 10.67 11.35
C GLY A 223 9.49 9.93 10.96
N ARG A 224 10.17 9.33 11.95
CA ARG A 224 11.45 8.63 11.77
C ARG A 224 11.41 7.17 12.20
N ALA A 225 10.33 6.72 12.80
CA ALA A 225 10.18 5.32 13.20
C ALA A 225 10.07 4.44 11.95
N PRO A 226 10.70 3.26 11.96
CA PRO A 226 10.56 2.29 10.89
C PRO A 226 9.11 1.87 10.71
N ASP A 227 8.58 2.00 9.49
CA ASP A 227 7.20 1.66 9.18
C ASP A 227 6.99 1.43 7.68
N ILE A 228 5.99 0.64 7.33
CA ILE A 228 5.60 0.37 5.94
C ILE A 228 4.11 0.65 5.76
N ALA A 229 3.79 1.60 4.89
CA ALA A 229 2.43 1.80 4.43
C ALA A 229 2.08 0.80 3.32
N ASN A 230 0.93 0.13 3.44
CA ASN A 230 0.36 -0.64 2.31
C ASN A 230 -0.59 0.29 1.55
N LEU A 231 -0.26 0.61 0.30
CA LEU A 231 -1.01 1.56 -0.53
C LEU A 231 -1.67 0.87 -1.74
N PRO A 232 -2.93 1.22 -2.07
CA PRO A 232 -3.81 2.17 -1.38
C PRO A 232 -4.25 1.67 -0.01
N ALA A 233 -4.43 2.60 0.93
CA ALA A 233 -4.84 2.32 2.30
C ALA A 233 -6.22 2.93 2.60
N GLY A 234 -6.75 2.64 3.80
CA GLY A 234 -8.04 3.16 4.25
C GLY A 234 -8.93 2.07 4.84
N GLU A 235 -8.35 1.16 5.62
CA GLU A 235 -9.09 0.10 6.31
C GLU A 235 -9.02 0.26 7.83
N VAL A 236 -10.04 -0.27 8.50
CA VAL A 236 -10.10 -0.44 9.96
C VAL A 236 -10.42 -1.90 10.25
N TYR A 237 -9.72 -2.50 11.18
CA TYR A 237 -9.84 -3.93 11.45
C TYR A 237 -9.66 -4.28 12.92
N PHE A 238 -10.18 -5.43 13.31
CA PHE A 238 -9.99 -6.07 14.62
C PHE A 238 -10.13 -7.58 14.46
N VAL A 239 -9.69 -8.34 15.45
CA VAL A 239 -9.90 -9.79 15.49
C VAL A 239 -11.18 -10.07 16.25
N PRO A 240 -12.24 -10.62 15.62
CA PRO A 240 -13.50 -10.86 16.30
C PRO A 240 -13.37 -11.95 17.36
N THR A 241 -14.10 -11.82 18.48
CA THR A 241 -14.20 -12.87 19.51
C THR A 241 -15.27 -13.91 19.20
N GLY A 242 -16.15 -13.61 18.28
CA GLY A 242 -17.18 -14.52 17.77
C GLY A 242 -17.91 -13.94 16.58
N ALA A 243 -18.49 -14.83 15.80
CA ALA A 243 -19.35 -14.46 14.68
C ALA A 243 -20.49 -15.45 14.54
N SER A 244 -21.67 -14.98 14.11
CA SER A 244 -22.84 -15.79 13.84
C SER A 244 -23.65 -15.21 12.69
N GLY A 245 -24.33 -16.08 11.95
CA GLY A 245 -25.17 -15.65 10.82
C GLY A 245 -24.74 -16.26 9.50
N LYS A 246 -25.09 -15.59 8.41
CA LYS A 246 -24.80 -16.03 7.04
C LYS A 246 -24.18 -14.89 6.24
N PHE A 247 -23.09 -15.19 5.57
CA PHE A 247 -22.39 -14.30 4.65
C PHE A 247 -22.52 -14.86 3.23
N PRO A 248 -23.20 -14.18 2.30
CA PRO A 248 -23.27 -14.62 0.91
C PRO A 248 -21.90 -14.40 0.24
N MET A 249 -21.34 -15.46 -0.34
CA MET A 249 -20.09 -15.40 -1.10
C MET A 249 -20.34 -15.75 -2.56
N LYS A 250 -19.73 -14.99 -3.45
CA LYS A 250 -19.62 -15.32 -4.86
C LYS A 250 -18.17 -15.72 -5.13
N PHE A 251 -17.99 -16.86 -5.72
CA PHE A 251 -16.70 -17.31 -6.24
C PHE A 251 -16.72 -17.09 -7.76
N ASP A 252 -15.68 -16.45 -8.27
CA ASP A 252 -15.44 -16.29 -9.71
C ASP A 252 -14.57 -17.44 -10.22
#